data_0246226875b8c5dfc6e24b4aae5a73ca
#
_entry.id   0246226875b8c5dfc6e24b4aae5a73ca
#
_cell.length_a   1.000
_cell.length_b   1.000
_cell.length_c   1.000
_cell.angle_alpha   90.00
_cell.angle_beta   90.00
_cell.angle_gamma   90.00
#
_symmetry.space_group_name_H-M   'P 1'
#
loop_
_entity.id
_entity.type
_entity.pdbx_description
1 polymer ?
#
loop_
_entity_poly.entity_id
_entity_poly.type
_entity_poly.pdbx_seq_one_letter_code
_entity_poly.pdbx_strand_id
1 'polypeptide(L)'
;IGPYTFLKLARTPEATELELDKGLVNAVAAVYVEVLAKFNELGAAWVQLDEPYLVLDKEPGDVELFKTLYTKILSAKGNVKVLLNTYFGHIADVYETVNLLGFDGIGLDLNEGREENLEAVAKYGVASNTTIFAGVINGRNIWRNNYATSLGLVDALKQVTANVAVSTASSLLHVPFSTEGETGIPAEDLKHFAFAVQKLDELKEVAALADATEDEKKVSAALAANQALFDGTRVAADPAVAERIGKLSDADYVRQPAREERQALQREALGLPLLPTTTIGSFPQTKEIRAERAKLRKGEVTKEAYDEFIKAQIDAVIKKQEEIGLDVLVHGEFERNDMVEYFGQNLNGFLFTKNAWVQSYGTRCVKPPIVWGD
;
A
#
# COMPACT_ATOMS: atom_id res chain seq x y z
N ILE A 1 -16.03 -6.58 4.14
CA ILE A 1 -15.67 -7.14 2.83
C ILE A 1 -16.95 -7.54 2.11
N GLY A 2 -17.02 -7.37 0.78
CA GLY A 2 -18.15 -7.77 -0.03
C GLY A 2 -18.15 -9.27 -0.35
N PRO A 3 -19.32 -9.82 -0.77
CA PRO A 3 -19.52 -11.25 -0.98
C PRO A 3 -18.68 -11.82 -2.13
N TYR A 4 -18.43 -11.06 -3.19
CA TYR A 4 -17.64 -11.50 -4.33
C TYR A 4 -16.17 -11.69 -3.90
N THR A 5 -15.57 -10.68 -3.28
CA THR A 5 -14.20 -10.77 -2.74
C THR A 5 -14.09 -11.86 -1.69
N PHE A 6 -15.10 -12.01 -0.81
CA PHE A 6 -15.12 -13.10 0.16
C PHE A 6 -15.02 -14.48 -0.51
N LEU A 7 -15.84 -14.74 -1.51
CA LEU A 7 -15.84 -16.03 -2.22
C LEU A 7 -14.55 -16.30 -2.98
N LYS A 8 -13.99 -15.27 -3.64
CA LYS A 8 -12.73 -15.39 -4.41
C LYS A 8 -11.49 -15.58 -3.54
N LEU A 9 -11.50 -15.06 -2.30
CA LEU A 9 -10.38 -15.19 -1.35
C LEU A 9 -10.50 -16.37 -0.41
N ALA A 10 -11.70 -16.88 -0.15
CA ALA A 10 -11.90 -18.01 0.73
C ALA A 10 -11.23 -19.29 0.17
N ARG A 11 -10.75 -20.12 1.06
CA ARG A 11 -10.09 -21.41 0.72
C ARG A 11 -10.69 -22.52 1.57
N THR A 12 -10.60 -23.75 1.06
CA THR A 12 -10.93 -24.94 1.86
C THR A 12 -9.91 -25.13 2.99
N PRO A 13 -10.17 -26.01 3.96
CA PRO A 13 -9.16 -26.40 4.95
C PRO A 13 -7.85 -26.91 4.34
N GLU A 14 -7.88 -27.50 3.15
CA GLU A 14 -6.73 -27.97 2.38
C GLU A 14 -6.04 -26.85 1.58
N ALA A 15 -6.42 -25.58 1.80
CA ALA A 15 -5.92 -24.39 1.10
C ALA A 15 -6.17 -24.37 -0.42
N THR A 16 -7.15 -25.13 -0.90
CA THR A 16 -7.63 -25.08 -2.30
C THR A 16 -8.73 -24.03 -2.48
N GLU A 17 -8.99 -23.64 -3.71
CA GLU A 17 -10.10 -22.75 -4.05
C GLU A 17 -11.44 -23.38 -3.76
N LEU A 18 -12.45 -22.55 -3.44
CA LEU A 18 -13.80 -23.03 -3.25
C LEU A 18 -14.43 -23.39 -4.60
N GLU A 19 -15.18 -24.49 -4.63
CA GLU A 19 -16.09 -24.77 -5.74
C GLU A 19 -17.33 -23.90 -5.59
N LEU A 20 -17.48 -22.90 -6.48
CA LEU A 20 -18.53 -21.90 -6.44
C LEU A 20 -19.82 -22.41 -7.10
N ASP A 21 -20.45 -23.41 -6.51
CA ASP A 21 -21.74 -23.89 -6.95
C ASP A 21 -22.89 -22.93 -6.61
N LYS A 22 -24.06 -23.13 -7.23
CA LYS A 22 -25.24 -22.28 -7.00
C LYS A 22 -25.72 -22.33 -5.55
N GLY A 23 -25.51 -23.41 -4.83
CA GLY A 23 -25.90 -23.58 -3.43
C GLY A 23 -25.12 -22.63 -2.55
N LEU A 24 -23.78 -22.69 -2.63
CA LEU A 24 -22.88 -21.83 -1.88
C LEU A 24 -23.09 -20.35 -2.19
N VAL A 25 -23.15 -19.98 -3.48
CA VAL A 25 -23.39 -18.59 -3.91
C VAL A 25 -24.71 -18.04 -3.34
N ASN A 26 -25.78 -18.84 -3.39
CA ASN A 26 -27.07 -18.44 -2.82
C ASN A 26 -27.05 -18.33 -1.29
N ALA A 27 -26.32 -19.21 -0.59
CA ALA A 27 -26.18 -19.17 0.85
C ALA A 27 -25.43 -17.90 1.30
N VAL A 28 -24.31 -17.60 0.65
CA VAL A 28 -23.56 -16.37 0.93
C VAL A 28 -24.41 -15.12 0.66
N ALA A 29 -25.09 -15.05 -0.49
CA ALA A 29 -25.99 -13.93 -0.77
C ALA A 29 -27.09 -13.78 0.29
N ALA A 30 -27.66 -14.89 0.81
CA ALA A 30 -28.67 -14.85 1.86
C ALA A 30 -28.13 -14.27 3.18
N VAL A 31 -26.89 -14.61 3.57
CA VAL A 31 -26.22 -14.02 4.74
C VAL A 31 -26.12 -12.50 4.60
N TYR A 32 -25.68 -11.99 3.44
CA TYR A 32 -25.58 -10.53 3.22
C TYR A 32 -26.95 -9.84 3.21
N VAL A 33 -27.99 -10.51 2.72
CA VAL A 33 -29.38 -10.01 2.84
C VAL A 33 -29.77 -9.86 4.30
N GLU A 34 -29.51 -10.87 5.15
CA GLU A 34 -29.80 -10.80 6.59
C GLU A 34 -28.98 -9.68 7.29
N VAL A 35 -27.70 -9.53 6.91
CA VAL A 35 -26.83 -8.47 7.43
C VAL A 35 -27.40 -7.09 7.09
N LEU A 36 -27.79 -6.84 5.83
CA LEU A 36 -28.41 -5.56 5.44
C LEU A 36 -29.74 -5.33 6.11
N ALA A 37 -30.58 -6.35 6.27
CA ALA A 37 -31.84 -6.26 7.01
C ALA A 37 -31.58 -5.82 8.46
N LYS A 38 -30.53 -6.36 9.10
CA LYS A 38 -30.14 -5.98 10.46
C LYS A 38 -29.66 -4.53 10.55
N PHE A 39 -28.84 -4.07 9.60
CA PHE A 39 -28.46 -2.67 9.53
C PHE A 39 -29.63 -1.73 9.29
N ASN A 40 -30.58 -2.15 8.46
CA ASN A 40 -31.83 -1.39 8.24
C ASN A 40 -32.67 -1.28 9.52
N GLU A 41 -32.82 -2.35 10.30
CA GLU A 41 -33.49 -2.33 11.62
C GLU A 41 -32.79 -1.38 12.61
N LEU A 42 -31.45 -1.32 12.57
CA LEU A 42 -30.66 -0.44 13.42
C LEU A 42 -30.65 1.02 12.96
N GLY A 43 -31.29 1.34 11.84
CA GLY A 43 -31.37 2.70 11.28
C GLY A 43 -30.10 3.19 10.63
N ALA A 44 -29.21 2.30 10.17
CA ALA A 44 -28.03 2.68 9.44
C ALA A 44 -28.39 3.39 8.14
N ALA A 45 -27.82 4.57 7.89
CA ALA A 45 -28.05 5.31 6.65
C ALA A 45 -27.26 4.71 5.46
N TRP A 46 -26.04 4.27 5.70
CA TRP A 46 -25.14 3.70 4.70
C TRP A 46 -24.48 2.42 5.23
N VAL A 47 -24.26 1.47 4.31
CA VAL A 47 -23.39 0.32 4.50
C VAL A 47 -22.39 0.27 3.34
N GLN A 48 -21.11 0.25 3.67
CA GLN A 48 -20.03 0.09 2.70
C GLN A 48 -19.67 -1.40 2.58
N LEU A 49 -19.60 -1.88 1.35
CA LEU A 49 -19.14 -3.22 0.99
C LEU A 49 -17.88 -3.08 0.14
N ASP A 50 -16.75 -3.54 0.68
CA ASP A 50 -15.45 -3.47 0.01
C ASP A 50 -15.25 -4.67 -0.90
N GLU A 51 -15.03 -4.41 -2.19
CA GLU A 51 -14.80 -5.41 -3.23
C GLU A 51 -13.46 -5.21 -3.95
N PRO A 52 -12.33 -5.31 -3.21
CA PRO A 52 -11.02 -5.12 -3.83
C PRO A 52 -10.66 -6.17 -4.87
N TYR A 53 -11.28 -7.34 -4.87
CA TYR A 53 -11.04 -8.35 -5.91
C TYR A 53 -11.55 -7.92 -7.29
N LEU A 54 -12.44 -6.92 -7.37
CA LEU A 54 -12.93 -6.37 -8.63
C LEU A 54 -11.85 -5.63 -9.46
N VAL A 55 -10.74 -5.25 -8.86
CA VAL A 55 -9.64 -4.59 -9.59
C VAL A 55 -8.64 -5.59 -10.21
N LEU A 56 -8.79 -6.89 -9.90
CA LEU A 56 -7.96 -7.95 -10.47
C LEU A 56 -8.54 -8.44 -11.80
N ASP A 57 -7.72 -9.18 -12.57
CA ASP A 57 -8.17 -9.84 -13.80
C ASP A 57 -9.34 -10.79 -13.51
N LYS A 58 -10.37 -10.76 -14.36
CA LYS A 58 -11.58 -11.57 -14.23
C LYS A 58 -11.46 -12.86 -14.99
N GLU A 59 -11.86 -13.95 -14.35
CA GLU A 59 -12.03 -15.24 -14.98
C GLU A 59 -13.41 -15.35 -15.68
N PRO A 60 -13.59 -16.26 -16.63
CA PRO A 60 -14.89 -16.52 -17.23
C PRO A 60 -15.94 -16.85 -16.15
N GLY A 61 -17.04 -16.10 -16.14
CA GLY A 61 -18.13 -16.26 -15.17
C GLY A 61 -18.08 -15.30 -13.97
N ASP A 62 -16.96 -14.62 -13.72
CA ASP A 62 -16.81 -13.71 -12.57
C ASP A 62 -17.83 -12.55 -12.60
N VAL A 63 -18.04 -11.94 -13.76
CA VAL A 63 -19.02 -10.85 -13.91
C VAL A 63 -20.45 -11.35 -13.62
N GLU A 64 -20.79 -12.55 -14.07
CA GLU A 64 -22.09 -13.14 -13.82
C GLU A 64 -22.28 -13.56 -12.35
N LEU A 65 -21.23 -14.07 -11.72
CA LEU A 65 -21.21 -14.32 -10.28
C LEU A 65 -21.47 -13.04 -9.49
N PHE A 66 -20.75 -11.96 -9.80
CA PHE A 66 -20.93 -10.66 -9.17
C PHE A 66 -22.35 -10.14 -9.34
N LYS A 67 -22.90 -10.18 -10.57
CA LYS A 67 -24.30 -9.79 -10.86
C LYS A 67 -25.31 -10.61 -10.06
N THR A 68 -25.12 -11.92 -10.01
CA THR A 68 -26.01 -12.84 -9.27
C THR A 68 -26.07 -12.49 -7.80
N LEU A 69 -24.92 -12.28 -7.16
CA LEU A 69 -24.83 -11.90 -5.76
C LEU A 69 -25.52 -10.56 -5.49
N TYR A 70 -25.13 -9.53 -6.20
CA TYR A 70 -25.58 -8.17 -5.92
C TYR A 70 -27.00 -7.88 -6.37
N THR A 71 -27.53 -8.52 -7.41
CA THR A 71 -28.95 -8.42 -7.76
C THR A 71 -29.83 -8.87 -6.59
N LYS A 72 -29.49 -10.00 -5.95
CA LYS A 72 -30.22 -10.52 -4.79
C LYS A 72 -30.06 -9.63 -3.57
N ILE A 73 -28.84 -9.20 -3.26
CA ILE A 73 -28.52 -8.40 -2.07
C ILE A 73 -29.18 -7.02 -2.15
N LEU A 74 -29.03 -6.32 -3.27
CA LEU A 74 -29.58 -4.98 -3.45
C LEU A 74 -31.10 -4.95 -3.52
N SER A 75 -31.75 -6.02 -4.03
CA SER A 75 -33.21 -6.11 -4.02
C SER A 75 -33.82 -6.19 -2.60
N ALA A 76 -33.01 -6.55 -1.61
CA ALA A 76 -33.44 -6.73 -0.22
C ALA A 76 -32.86 -5.69 0.76
N LYS A 77 -32.15 -4.66 0.29
CA LYS A 77 -31.46 -3.68 1.14
C LYS A 77 -32.37 -2.78 1.99
N GLY A 78 -33.67 -2.71 1.67
CA GLY A 78 -34.62 -1.81 2.36
C GLY A 78 -34.26 -0.34 2.13
N ASN A 79 -34.21 0.45 3.22
CA ASN A 79 -33.87 1.89 3.19
C ASN A 79 -32.37 2.17 3.33
N VAL A 80 -31.56 1.15 3.61
CA VAL A 80 -30.11 1.30 3.72
C VAL A 80 -29.50 1.61 2.36
N LYS A 81 -28.70 2.64 2.28
CA LYS A 81 -27.89 2.94 1.10
C LYS A 81 -26.66 2.05 1.09
N VAL A 82 -26.33 1.46 -0.06
CA VAL A 82 -25.18 0.56 -0.22
C VAL A 82 -24.14 1.23 -1.09
N LEU A 83 -22.95 1.42 -0.50
CA LEU A 83 -21.73 1.85 -1.18
C LEU A 83 -20.92 0.61 -1.55
N LEU A 84 -20.73 0.38 -2.85
CA LEU A 84 -19.69 -0.52 -3.34
C LEU A 84 -18.37 0.25 -3.35
N ASN A 85 -17.37 -0.21 -2.63
CA ASN A 85 -16.07 0.44 -2.59
C ASN A 85 -14.97 -0.44 -3.17
N THR A 86 -14.19 0.11 -4.08
CA THR A 86 -13.05 -0.57 -4.73
C THR A 86 -11.78 0.24 -4.55
N TYR A 87 -10.64 -0.42 -4.48
CA TYR A 87 -9.35 0.21 -4.25
C TYR A 87 -8.19 -0.62 -4.79
N PHE A 88 -7.02 -0.01 -4.97
CA PHE A 88 -5.76 -0.54 -5.50
C PHE A 88 -5.79 -0.84 -6.99
N GLY A 89 -6.68 -0.20 -7.73
CA GLY A 89 -6.77 -0.32 -9.18
C GLY A 89 -8.09 0.18 -9.75
N HIS A 90 -8.36 -0.19 -10.98
CA HIS A 90 -9.56 0.21 -11.70
C HIS A 90 -10.57 -0.94 -11.85
N ILE A 91 -11.81 -0.56 -12.14
CA ILE A 91 -12.91 -1.49 -12.47
C ILE A 91 -13.51 -1.19 -13.85
N ALA A 92 -12.73 -0.60 -14.74
CA ALA A 92 -13.21 -0.15 -16.05
C ALA A 92 -13.86 -1.26 -16.89
N ASP A 93 -13.36 -2.48 -16.78
CA ASP A 93 -13.86 -3.68 -17.47
C ASP A 93 -15.23 -4.17 -16.96
N VAL A 94 -15.63 -3.79 -15.74
CA VAL A 94 -16.92 -4.16 -15.13
C VAL A 94 -17.76 -2.94 -14.72
N TYR A 95 -17.26 -1.72 -14.92
CA TYR A 95 -17.92 -0.50 -14.47
C TYR A 95 -19.35 -0.37 -14.99
N GLU A 96 -19.61 -0.67 -16.27
CA GLU A 96 -20.97 -0.64 -16.85
C GLU A 96 -21.92 -1.55 -16.06
N THR A 97 -21.50 -2.77 -15.74
CA THR A 97 -22.29 -3.70 -14.95
C THR A 97 -22.56 -3.16 -13.55
N VAL A 98 -21.53 -2.64 -12.87
CA VAL A 98 -21.65 -2.05 -11.52
C VAL A 98 -22.63 -0.89 -11.54
N ASN A 99 -22.50 0.03 -12.49
CA ASN A 99 -23.36 1.22 -12.64
C ASN A 99 -24.84 0.87 -12.84
N LEU A 100 -25.14 -0.24 -13.51
CA LEU A 100 -26.52 -0.69 -13.80
C LEU A 100 -27.16 -1.51 -12.68
N LEU A 101 -26.40 -2.00 -11.69
CA LEU A 101 -26.93 -2.85 -10.62
C LEU A 101 -27.73 -2.11 -9.55
N GLY A 102 -27.66 -0.78 -9.48
CA GLY A 102 -28.46 0.03 -8.56
C GLY A 102 -27.82 0.23 -7.18
N PHE A 103 -26.50 0.30 -7.10
CA PHE A 103 -25.80 0.81 -5.92
C PHE A 103 -26.12 2.29 -5.68
N ASP A 104 -26.25 2.67 -4.40
CA ASP A 104 -26.43 4.08 -4.01
C ASP A 104 -25.13 4.86 -4.05
N GLY A 105 -24.00 4.16 -3.94
CA GLY A 105 -22.67 4.73 -4.08
C GLY A 105 -21.68 3.77 -4.75
N ILE A 106 -20.76 4.33 -5.52
CA ILE A 106 -19.64 3.61 -6.12
C ILE A 106 -18.35 4.35 -5.72
N GLY A 107 -17.47 3.70 -4.97
CA GLY A 107 -16.16 4.17 -4.59
C GLY A 107 -15.11 3.77 -5.62
N LEU A 108 -14.42 4.75 -6.18
CA LEU A 108 -13.41 4.57 -7.22
C LEU A 108 -12.04 5.04 -6.73
N ASP A 109 -11.02 4.23 -6.94
CA ASP A 109 -9.63 4.62 -6.71
C ASP A 109 -9.14 5.52 -7.86
N LEU A 110 -8.92 6.81 -7.55
CA LEU A 110 -8.39 7.79 -8.50
C LEU A 110 -6.89 8.07 -8.28
N ASN A 111 -6.19 7.15 -7.63
CA ASN A 111 -4.73 7.14 -7.53
C ASN A 111 -4.12 6.00 -8.34
N GLU A 112 -4.47 4.76 -8.04
CA GLU A 112 -3.92 3.56 -8.71
C GLU A 112 -4.66 3.23 -10.02
N GLY A 113 -5.96 3.54 -10.12
CA GLY A 113 -6.81 3.27 -11.29
C GLY A 113 -7.39 4.55 -11.91
N ARG A 114 -6.65 5.65 -11.89
CA ARG A 114 -7.12 6.99 -12.22
C ARG A 114 -7.72 7.10 -13.62
N GLU A 115 -6.90 6.83 -14.63
CA GLU A 115 -7.25 7.07 -16.03
C GLU A 115 -8.40 6.18 -16.46
N GLU A 116 -8.29 4.89 -16.21
CA GLU A 116 -9.26 3.89 -16.62
C GLU A 116 -10.62 4.09 -15.92
N ASN A 117 -10.63 4.44 -14.64
CA ASN A 117 -11.87 4.73 -13.91
C ASN A 117 -12.56 5.99 -14.45
N LEU A 118 -11.80 7.07 -14.72
CA LEU A 118 -12.35 8.29 -15.30
C LEU A 118 -12.90 8.06 -16.71
N GLU A 119 -12.18 7.33 -17.55
CA GLU A 119 -12.63 6.95 -18.90
C GLU A 119 -13.92 6.12 -18.84
N ALA A 120 -14.01 5.17 -17.91
CA ALA A 120 -15.21 4.36 -17.74
C ALA A 120 -16.40 5.21 -17.30
N VAL A 121 -16.23 6.12 -16.34
CA VAL A 121 -17.28 7.06 -15.91
C VAL A 121 -17.70 7.98 -17.07
N ALA A 122 -16.76 8.52 -17.84
CA ALA A 122 -17.08 9.37 -18.99
C ALA A 122 -17.82 8.61 -20.09
N LYS A 123 -17.46 7.34 -20.32
CA LYS A 123 -18.07 6.51 -21.36
C LYS A 123 -19.46 6.03 -21.03
N TYR A 124 -19.68 5.55 -19.81
CA TYR A 124 -20.93 4.88 -19.42
C TYR A 124 -21.86 5.77 -18.58
N GLY A 125 -21.37 6.95 -18.16
CA GLY A 125 -22.12 7.83 -17.27
C GLY A 125 -22.23 7.29 -15.85
N VAL A 126 -23.10 7.91 -15.06
CA VAL A 126 -23.45 7.51 -13.68
C VAL A 126 -24.96 7.42 -13.56
N ALA A 127 -25.47 6.36 -12.96
CA ALA A 127 -26.90 6.21 -12.70
C ALA A 127 -27.42 7.39 -11.82
N SER A 128 -28.62 7.89 -12.12
CA SER A 128 -29.14 9.16 -11.58
C SER A 128 -29.15 9.26 -10.03
N ASN A 129 -29.32 8.11 -9.37
CA ASN A 129 -29.40 8.04 -7.89
C ASN A 129 -28.07 7.57 -7.26
N THR A 130 -27.03 7.37 -8.05
CA THR A 130 -25.73 6.88 -7.57
C THR A 130 -24.81 8.06 -7.27
N THR A 131 -24.14 8.02 -6.12
CA THR A 131 -23.07 8.95 -5.74
C THR A 131 -21.72 8.31 -6.07
N ILE A 132 -20.85 9.02 -6.78
CA ILE A 132 -19.45 8.61 -6.94
C ILE A 132 -18.64 9.07 -5.72
N PHE A 133 -18.03 8.14 -5.02
CA PHE A 133 -17.07 8.41 -3.96
C PHE A 133 -15.68 8.48 -4.61
N ALA A 134 -15.22 9.71 -4.83
CA ALA A 134 -13.97 10.01 -5.52
C ALA A 134 -12.78 9.79 -4.57
N GLY A 135 -12.10 8.67 -4.70
CA GLY A 135 -10.93 8.29 -3.92
C GLY A 135 -9.68 9.07 -4.35
N VAL A 136 -9.61 10.36 -4.01
CA VAL A 136 -8.51 11.26 -4.40
C VAL A 136 -7.45 11.42 -3.32
N ILE A 137 -7.74 11.05 -2.06
CA ILE A 137 -6.76 11.07 -0.98
C ILE A 137 -6.09 9.70 -0.89
N ASN A 138 -4.78 9.65 -1.16
CA ASN A 138 -4.05 8.38 -1.19
C ASN A 138 -3.91 7.78 0.22
N GLY A 139 -4.44 6.57 0.43
CA GLY A 139 -4.36 5.84 1.71
C GLY A 139 -3.15 4.91 1.84
N ARG A 140 -2.28 4.80 0.82
CA ARG A 140 -1.11 3.90 0.81
C ARG A 140 0.23 4.61 0.95
N ASN A 141 0.30 5.89 0.61
CA ASN A 141 1.52 6.66 0.74
C ASN A 141 1.43 7.68 1.88
N ILE A 142 2.58 8.19 2.27
CA ILE A 142 2.74 9.13 3.38
C ILE A 142 2.86 10.59 2.93
N TRP A 143 2.74 10.86 1.65
CA TRP A 143 2.95 12.20 1.08
C TRP A 143 1.71 13.08 1.22
N ARG A 144 1.96 14.38 1.36
CA ARG A 144 0.90 15.38 1.22
C ARG A 144 0.17 15.22 -0.11
N ASN A 145 -1.15 15.35 -0.07
CA ASN A 145 -1.97 15.38 -1.27
C ASN A 145 -1.76 16.69 -2.03
N ASN A 146 -1.66 16.62 -3.34
CA ASN A 146 -1.70 17.79 -4.20
C ASN A 146 -3.17 18.18 -4.46
N TYR A 147 -3.63 19.26 -3.81
CA TYR A 147 -5.04 19.67 -3.88
C TYR A 147 -5.46 20.09 -5.29
N ALA A 148 -4.59 20.75 -6.05
CA ALA A 148 -4.90 21.14 -7.43
C ALA A 148 -5.19 19.89 -8.30
N THR A 149 -4.40 18.83 -8.16
CA THR A 149 -4.64 17.56 -8.84
C THR A 149 -5.95 16.92 -8.40
N SER A 150 -6.19 16.83 -7.09
CA SER A 150 -7.41 16.23 -6.55
C SER A 150 -8.68 16.98 -6.95
N LEU A 151 -8.65 18.32 -6.92
CA LEU A 151 -9.77 19.14 -7.36
C LEU A 151 -10.05 18.97 -8.85
N GLY A 152 -9.02 18.91 -9.70
CA GLY A 152 -9.18 18.64 -11.13
C GLY A 152 -9.85 17.29 -11.41
N LEU A 153 -9.56 16.24 -10.61
CA LEU A 153 -10.22 14.94 -10.73
C LEU A 153 -11.70 14.99 -10.31
N VAL A 154 -11.99 15.69 -9.20
CA VAL A 154 -13.37 15.90 -8.74
C VAL A 154 -14.16 16.70 -9.76
N ASP A 155 -13.57 17.76 -10.33
CA ASP A 155 -14.21 18.59 -11.35
C ASP A 155 -14.48 17.78 -12.62
N ALA A 156 -13.58 16.89 -13.03
CA ALA A 156 -13.81 15.98 -14.16
C ALA A 156 -15.02 15.06 -13.92
N LEU A 157 -15.19 14.52 -12.71
CA LEU A 157 -16.37 13.73 -12.34
C LEU A 157 -17.64 14.58 -12.31
N LYS A 158 -17.57 15.83 -11.81
CA LYS A 158 -18.69 16.77 -11.76
C LYS A 158 -19.20 17.19 -13.15
N GLN A 159 -18.41 17.00 -14.22
CA GLN A 159 -18.90 17.17 -15.60
C GLN A 159 -19.87 16.04 -16.02
N VAL A 160 -19.79 14.86 -15.38
CA VAL A 160 -20.62 13.71 -15.70
C VAL A 160 -21.82 13.57 -14.75
N THR A 161 -21.64 13.87 -13.46
CA THR A 161 -22.68 13.76 -12.44
C THR A 161 -22.55 14.85 -11.37
N ALA A 162 -23.66 15.36 -10.87
CA ALA A 162 -23.67 16.28 -9.72
C ALA A 162 -23.41 15.56 -8.38
N ASN A 163 -23.58 14.21 -8.34
CA ASN A 163 -23.50 13.42 -7.12
C ASN A 163 -22.06 12.91 -6.93
N VAL A 164 -21.17 13.75 -6.45
CA VAL A 164 -19.77 13.40 -6.15
C VAL A 164 -19.46 13.67 -4.67
N ALA A 165 -18.89 12.69 -3.98
CA ALA A 165 -18.37 12.83 -2.64
C ALA A 165 -16.84 12.57 -2.65
N VAL A 166 -16.08 13.41 -1.96
CA VAL A 166 -14.62 13.21 -1.81
C VAL A 166 -14.36 12.08 -0.81
N SER A 167 -13.43 11.19 -1.14
CA SER A 167 -13.09 10.03 -0.33
C SER A 167 -11.59 9.76 -0.32
N THR A 168 -11.15 8.89 0.60
CA THR A 168 -9.84 8.25 0.50
C THR A 168 -9.88 7.17 -0.58
N ALA A 169 -8.77 7.01 -1.32
CA ALA A 169 -8.66 5.99 -2.38
C ALA A 169 -8.64 4.56 -1.82
N SER A 170 -8.16 4.41 -0.59
CA SER A 170 -8.12 3.14 0.15
C SER A 170 -8.15 3.40 1.66
N SER A 171 -8.19 2.33 2.45
CA SER A 171 -8.12 2.43 3.90
C SER A 171 -6.84 3.14 4.37
N LEU A 172 -6.97 4.01 5.37
CA LEU A 172 -5.84 4.66 6.04
C LEU A 172 -5.06 3.71 6.98
N LEU A 173 -5.45 2.44 7.06
CA LEU A 173 -4.71 1.39 7.78
C LEU A 173 -3.28 1.21 7.25
N HIS A 174 -3.04 1.54 5.98
CA HIS A 174 -1.75 1.35 5.31
C HIS A 174 -0.74 2.48 5.55
N VAL A 175 -1.14 3.54 6.24
CA VAL A 175 -0.28 4.69 6.58
C VAL A 175 -0.14 4.81 8.10
N PRO A 176 0.95 5.43 8.61
CA PRO A 176 1.10 5.67 10.06
C PRO A 176 -0.02 6.55 10.61
N PHE A 177 -0.21 6.51 11.93
CA PHE A 177 -1.33 7.18 12.58
C PHE A 177 -1.27 8.71 12.50
N SER A 178 -0.18 9.34 12.95
CA SER A 178 -0.03 10.81 12.98
C SER A 178 1.42 11.23 12.89
N THR A 179 1.67 12.40 12.28
CA THR A 179 2.99 13.06 12.29
C THR A 179 3.30 13.73 13.63
N GLU A 180 2.33 13.84 14.52
CA GLU A 180 2.55 14.38 15.87
C GLU A 180 3.54 13.51 16.65
N GLY A 181 4.53 14.17 17.27
CA GLY A 181 5.59 13.47 18.02
C GLY A 181 6.72 12.88 17.18
N GLU A 182 6.75 13.11 15.87
CA GLU A 182 7.88 12.81 15.01
C GLU A 182 8.99 13.86 15.21
N THR A 183 9.86 13.62 16.20
CA THR A 183 10.93 14.54 16.61
C THR A 183 12.27 14.28 15.91
N GLY A 184 12.36 13.20 15.15
CA GLY A 184 13.58 12.80 14.42
C GLY A 184 13.69 13.38 13.01
N ILE A 185 12.61 13.99 12.49
CA ILE A 185 12.54 14.58 11.15
C ILE A 185 12.48 16.10 11.29
N PRO A 186 13.32 16.87 10.57
CA PRO A 186 13.22 18.33 10.56
C PRO A 186 11.81 18.80 10.17
N ALA A 187 11.33 19.89 10.77
CA ALA A 187 9.99 20.42 10.48
C ALA A 187 9.81 20.79 9.01
N GLU A 188 10.89 21.25 8.36
CA GLU A 188 10.90 21.58 6.92
C GLU A 188 10.66 20.36 6.03
N ASP A 189 11.07 19.18 6.46
CA ASP A 189 10.84 17.93 5.74
C ASP A 189 9.47 17.35 6.13
N LEU A 190 9.14 17.39 7.42
CA LEU A 190 7.91 16.82 7.96
C LEU A 190 6.63 17.42 7.37
N LYS A 191 6.66 18.69 6.94
CA LYS A 191 5.52 19.37 6.27
C LYS A 191 5.08 18.69 4.97
N HIS A 192 5.94 17.88 4.35
CA HIS A 192 5.63 17.13 3.13
C HIS A 192 4.95 15.80 3.39
N PHE A 193 4.78 15.41 4.66
CA PHE A 193 4.16 14.15 5.04
C PHE A 193 2.73 14.34 5.55
N ALA A 194 1.88 13.37 5.21
CA ALA A 194 0.52 13.25 5.71
C ALA A 194 0.27 11.81 6.13
N PHE A 195 0.15 11.56 7.43
CA PHE A 195 -0.26 10.29 8.00
C PHE A 195 -1.79 10.24 8.15
N ALA A 196 -2.37 9.21 8.75
CA ALA A 196 -3.81 9.01 8.75
C ALA A 196 -4.60 10.23 9.27
N VAL A 197 -4.18 10.84 10.37
CA VAL A 197 -4.84 12.04 10.93
C VAL A 197 -4.75 13.21 9.94
N GLN A 198 -3.56 13.49 9.39
CA GLN A 198 -3.37 14.57 8.42
C GLN A 198 -4.13 14.33 7.12
N LYS A 199 -4.29 13.06 6.69
CA LYS A 199 -5.10 12.72 5.51
C LYS A 199 -6.60 12.94 5.74
N LEU A 200 -7.08 12.83 6.97
CA LEU A 200 -8.46 13.22 7.30
C LEU A 200 -8.64 14.75 7.24
N ASP A 201 -7.62 15.52 7.64
CA ASP A 201 -7.64 16.98 7.47
C ASP A 201 -7.65 17.35 5.98
N GLU A 202 -6.80 16.70 5.17
CA GLU A 202 -6.78 16.86 3.71
C GLU A 202 -8.12 16.52 3.07
N LEU A 203 -8.77 15.43 3.51
CA LEU A 203 -10.09 15.04 3.03
C LEU A 203 -11.12 16.14 3.28
N LYS A 204 -11.12 16.72 4.48
CA LYS A 204 -12.01 17.82 4.88
C LYS A 204 -11.74 19.09 4.04
N GLU A 205 -10.47 19.45 3.86
CA GLU A 205 -10.06 20.63 3.12
C GLU A 205 -10.40 20.50 1.62
N VAL A 206 -10.08 19.35 1.01
CA VAL A 206 -10.40 19.09 -0.41
C VAL A 206 -11.90 19.05 -0.63
N ALA A 207 -12.70 18.47 0.28
CA ALA A 207 -14.14 18.47 0.17
C ALA A 207 -14.71 19.90 0.22
N ALA A 208 -14.24 20.74 1.16
CA ALA A 208 -14.66 22.14 1.25
C ALA A 208 -14.27 22.95 -0.01
N LEU A 209 -13.07 22.73 -0.54
CA LEU A 209 -12.60 23.39 -1.77
C LEU A 209 -13.34 22.90 -3.02
N ALA A 210 -13.75 21.64 -3.07
CA ALA A 210 -14.54 21.10 -4.18
C ALA A 210 -15.94 21.73 -4.29
N ASP A 211 -16.49 22.20 -3.17
CA ASP A 211 -17.79 22.89 -3.13
C ASP A 211 -17.67 24.43 -3.19
N ALA A 212 -16.44 24.96 -3.08
CA ALA A 212 -16.16 26.39 -3.13
C ALA A 212 -16.25 26.94 -4.55
N THR A 213 -16.66 28.21 -4.65
CA THR A 213 -16.60 28.98 -5.91
C THR A 213 -15.16 29.28 -6.31
N GLU A 214 -14.92 29.60 -7.57
CA GLU A 214 -13.57 29.95 -8.06
C GLU A 214 -12.98 31.19 -7.33
N ASP A 215 -13.79 32.13 -6.91
CA ASP A 215 -13.30 33.28 -6.16
C ASP A 215 -12.94 32.92 -4.71
N GLU A 216 -13.66 32.04 -4.07
CA GLU A 216 -13.31 31.48 -2.76
C GLU A 216 -12.02 30.63 -2.82
N LYS A 217 -11.84 29.82 -3.87
CA LYS A 217 -10.60 29.07 -4.09
C LYS A 217 -9.39 29.99 -4.23
N LYS A 218 -9.50 31.09 -4.98
CA LYS A 218 -8.41 32.08 -5.19
C LYS A 218 -7.90 32.72 -3.90
N VAL A 219 -8.74 32.89 -2.89
CA VAL A 219 -8.38 33.48 -1.60
C VAL A 219 -8.16 32.41 -0.49
N SER A 220 -8.24 31.15 -0.81
CA SER A 220 -8.08 30.07 0.16
C SER A 220 -6.63 29.96 0.64
N ALA A 221 -6.42 30.21 1.93
CA ALA A 221 -5.11 30.03 2.56
C ALA A 221 -4.66 28.55 2.55
N ALA A 222 -5.58 27.60 2.68
CA ALA A 222 -5.30 26.17 2.64
C ALA A 222 -4.80 25.73 1.26
N LEU A 223 -5.46 26.21 0.18
CA LEU A 223 -5.03 25.90 -1.18
C LEU A 223 -3.66 26.51 -1.49
N ALA A 224 -3.45 27.77 -1.11
CA ALA A 224 -2.16 28.46 -1.32
C ALA A 224 -1.03 27.80 -0.55
N ALA A 225 -1.25 27.43 0.71
CA ALA A 225 -0.26 26.70 1.53
C ALA A 225 0.06 25.32 0.95
N ASN A 226 -0.95 24.60 0.43
CA ASN A 226 -0.74 23.30 -0.22
C ASN A 226 0.06 23.46 -1.52
N GLN A 227 -0.29 24.41 -2.38
CA GLN A 227 0.44 24.67 -3.63
C GLN A 227 1.91 24.98 -3.38
N ALA A 228 2.23 25.76 -2.36
CA ALA A 228 3.61 26.11 -1.99
C ALA A 228 4.49 24.89 -1.63
N LEU A 229 3.89 23.75 -1.27
CA LEU A 229 4.64 22.51 -1.03
C LEU A 229 5.13 21.84 -2.33
N PHE A 230 4.51 22.17 -3.46
CA PHE A 230 4.79 21.58 -4.77
C PHE A 230 5.53 22.56 -5.70
N ASP A 231 5.78 23.80 -5.24
CA ASP A 231 6.56 24.78 -5.97
C ASP A 231 8.06 24.54 -5.74
N GLY A 232 8.77 24.24 -6.81
CA GLY A 232 10.22 24.06 -6.79
C GLY A 232 10.69 22.62 -6.45
N THR A 233 11.98 22.52 -6.12
CA THR A 233 12.65 21.25 -5.81
C THR A 233 12.65 21.01 -4.30
N ARG A 234 12.05 19.92 -3.87
CA ARG A 234 11.97 19.52 -2.45
C ARG A 234 13.34 19.17 -1.87
N VAL A 235 14.11 18.37 -2.61
CA VAL A 235 15.46 17.93 -2.27
C VAL A 235 16.35 18.13 -3.50
N ALA A 236 17.52 18.73 -3.31
CA ALA A 236 18.48 18.85 -4.40
C ALA A 236 19.10 17.48 -4.69
N ALA A 237 19.15 17.11 -5.98
CA ALA A 237 19.83 15.89 -6.39
C ALA A 237 21.33 15.96 -6.09
N ASP A 238 21.94 14.85 -5.67
CA ASP A 238 23.39 14.74 -5.56
C ASP A 238 24.02 14.79 -6.97
N PRO A 239 24.89 15.78 -7.26
CA PRO A 239 25.50 15.88 -8.60
C PRO A 239 26.29 14.64 -9.01
N ALA A 240 26.93 13.93 -8.06
CA ALA A 240 27.70 12.72 -8.36
C ALA A 240 26.78 11.54 -8.74
N VAL A 241 25.63 11.42 -8.08
CA VAL A 241 24.61 10.43 -8.41
C VAL A 241 24.00 10.75 -9.78
N ALA A 242 23.64 12.01 -10.04
CA ALA A 242 23.10 12.46 -11.31
C ALA A 242 24.07 12.22 -12.47
N GLU A 243 25.38 12.53 -12.28
CA GLU A 243 26.42 12.25 -13.27
C GLU A 243 26.55 10.75 -13.56
N ARG A 244 26.53 9.91 -12.53
CA ARG A 244 26.62 8.45 -12.68
C ARG A 244 25.42 7.90 -13.44
N ILE A 245 24.20 8.34 -13.12
CA ILE A 245 22.98 7.95 -13.81
C ILE A 245 23.04 8.37 -15.29
N GLY A 246 23.49 9.60 -15.56
CA GLY A 246 23.62 10.11 -16.95
C GLY A 246 24.65 9.36 -17.82
N LYS A 247 25.53 8.57 -17.22
CA LYS A 247 26.50 7.72 -17.92
C LYS A 247 25.99 6.31 -18.22
N LEU A 248 24.81 5.91 -17.67
CA LEU A 248 24.25 4.59 -17.94
C LEU A 248 23.80 4.47 -19.39
N SER A 249 24.09 3.30 -19.96
CA SER A 249 23.74 2.92 -21.33
C SER A 249 23.00 1.58 -21.33
N ASP A 250 22.41 1.20 -22.44
CA ASP A 250 21.71 -0.09 -22.59
C ASP A 250 22.60 -1.29 -22.23
N ALA A 251 23.92 -1.17 -22.44
CA ALA A 251 24.87 -2.22 -22.08
C ALA A 251 24.95 -2.46 -20.58
N ASP A 252 24.70 -1.44 -19.74
CA ASP A 252 24.75 -1.54 -18.28
C ASP A 252 23.55 -2.32 -17.71
N TYR A 253 22.46 -2.43 -18.48
CA TYR A 253 21.28 -3.23 -18.12
C TYR A 253 21.39 -4.69 -18.54
N VAL A 254 22.44 -5.06 -19.28
CA VAL A 254 22.68 -6.43 -19.74
C VAL A 254 23.79 -7.07 -18.91
N ARG A 255 23.41 -8.05 -18.08
CA ARG A 255 24.37 -8.76 -17.24
C ARG A 255 25.30 -9.65 -18.06
N GLN A 256 26.62 -9.44 -17.90
CA GLN A 256 27.67 -10.23 -18.54
C GLN A 256 28.47 -11.02 -17.49
N PRO A 257 28.97 -12.23 -17.79
CA PRO A 257 28.64 -13.03 -18.97
C PRO A 257 27.17 -13.45 -19.02
N ALA A 258 26.70 -13.97 -20.16
CA ALA A 258 25.35 -14.52 -20.31
C ALA A 258 25.08 -15.66 -19.29
N ARG A 259 23.80 -15.96 -19.05
CA ARG A 259 23.38 -16.88 -17.95
C ARG A 259 24.07 -18.24 -18.02
N GLU A 260 24.10 -18.86 -19.20
CA GLU A 260 24.67 -20.21 -19.40
C GLU A 260 26.17 -20.23 -19.11
N GLU A 261 26.91 -19.26 -19.63
CA GLU A 261 28.34 -19.10 -19.37
C GLU A 261 28.62 -18.83 -17.89
N ARG A 262 27.84 -17.94 -17.30
CA ARG A 262 27.97 -17.60 -15.88
C ARG A 262 27.68 -18.77 -14.96
N GLN A 263 26.67 -19.61 -15.27
CA GLN A 263 26.38 -20.83 -14.51
C GLN A 263 27.54 -21.85 -14.58
N ALA A 264 28.19 -21.99 -15.72
CA ALA A 264 29.34 -22.86 -15.85
C ALA A 264 30.53 -22.37 -15.00
N LEU A 265 30.87 -21.09 -15.11
CA LEU A 265 31.92 -20.47 -14.32
C LEU A 265 31.66 -20.54 -12.80
N GLN A 266 30.42 -20.30 -12.38
CA GLN A 266 30.04 -20.35 -10.97
C GLN A 266 30.07 -21.79 -10.43
N ARG A 267 29.64 -22.78 -11.23
CA ARG A 267 29.69 -24.20 -10.81
C ARG A 267 31.11 -24.65 -10.55
N GLU A 268 32.03 -24.27 -11.44
CA GLU A 268 33.46 -24.58 -11.30
C GLU A 268 34.07 -23.85 -10.10
N ALA A 269 33.86 -22.52 -10.00
CA ALA A 269 34.43 -21.68 -8.96
C ALA A 269 33.96 -22.03 -7.54
N LEU A 270 32.68 -22.38 -7.39
CA LEU A 270 32.08 -22.66 -6.08
C LEU A 270 32.27 -24.11 -5.64
N GLY A 271 32.41 -25.08 -6.58
CA GLY A 271 32.61 -26.49 -6.27
C GLY A 271 31.50 -27.14 -5.43
N LEU A 272 30.28 -26.58 -5.47
CA LEU A 272 29.17 -27.03 -4.62
C LEU A 272 28.60 -28.38 -5.14
N PRO A 273 28.09 -29.25 -4.22
CA PRO A 273 27.37 -30.43 -4.62
C PRO A 273 26.08 -30.13 -5.38
N LEU A 274 25.42 -31.15 -5.93
CA LEU A 274 24.17 -31.00 -6.68
C LEU A 274 23.06 -30.33 -5.83
N LEU A 275 22.98 -30.70 -4.55
CA LEU A 275 22.02 -30.18 -3.57
C LEU A 275 22.79 -29.60 -2.37
N PRO A 276 23.30 -28.36 -2.49
CA PRO A 276 24.08 -27.77 -1.41
C PRO A 276 23.20 -27.45 -0.21
N THR A 277 23.72 -27.70 0.98
CA THR A 277 23.07 -27.36 2.24
C THR A 277 23.42 -25.95 2.68
N THR A 278 22.44 -25.24 3.23
CA THR A 278 22.61 -23.92 3.83
C THR A 278 21.52 -23.68 4.88
N THR A 279 21.55 -22.55 5.54
CA THR A 279 20.50 -22.12 6.48
C THR A 279 19.82 -20.85 5.99
N ILE A 280 18.79 -20.40 6.72
CA ILE A 280 18.24 -19.04 6.58
C ILE A 280 19.33 -18.02 6.94
N GLY A 281 19.35 -16.84 6.29
CA GLY A 281 20.41 -15.84 6.47
C GLY A 281 20.55 -15.31 7.89
N SER A 282 19.43 -15.04 8.58
CA SER A 282 19.41 -14.49 9.93
C SER A 282 19.29 -15.55 11.01
N PHE A 283 20.17 -15.45 12.03
CA PHE A 283 20.09 -16.27 13.24
C PHE A 283 19.34 -15.51 14.35
N PRO A 284 18.83 -16.23 15.39
CA PRO A 284 18.10 -15.60 16.48
C PRO A 284 18.92 -14.55 17.22
N GLN A 285 18.31 -13.39 17.47
CA GLN A 285 18.90 -12.33 18.29
C GLN A 285 18.93 -12.76 19.74
N THR A 286 20.10 -13.10 20.27
CA THR A 286 20.27 -13.54 21.67
C THR A 286 20.04 -12.36 22.65
N LYS A 287 19.95 -12.68 23.95
CA LYS A 287 19.84 -11.64 24.99
C LYS A 287 21.07 -10.75 25.02
N GLU A 288 22.25 -11.34 24.81
CA GLU A 288 23.55 -10.65 24.80
C GLU A 288 23.62 -9.68 23.63
N ILE A 289 23.27 -10.09 22.41
CA ILE A 289 23.27 -9.22 21.23
C ILE A 289 22.33 -8.05 21.43
N ARG A 290 21.11 -8.30 21.96
CA ARG A 290 20.15 -7.22 22.25
C ARG A 290 20.65 -6.26 23.32
N ALA A 291 21.35 -6.78 24.36
CA ALA A 291 21.91 -5.96 25.42
C ALA A 291 23.05 -5.05 24.89
N GLU A 292 23.97 -5.60 24.10
CA GLU A 292 25.08 -4.80 23.52
C GLU A 292 24.56 -3.73 22.56
N ARG A 293 23.56 -4.05 21.73
CA ARG A 293 22.88 -3.05 20.87
C ARG A 293 22.21 -1.95 21.70
N ALA A 294 21.62 -2.30 22.83
CA ALA A 294 21.01 -1.32 23.72
C ALA A 294 22.07 -0.41 24.38
N LYS A 295 23.24 -0.95 24.76
CA LYS A 295 24.38 -0.17 25.29
C LYS A 295 24.92 0.80 24.25
N LEU A 296 25.07 0.36 22.98
CA LEU A 296 25.48 1.24 21.89
C LEU A 296 24.51 2.43 21.73
N ARG A 297 23.21 2.17 21.70
CA ARG A 297 22.20 3.24 21.59
C ARG A 297 22.23 4.24 22.74
N LYS A 298 22.64 3.80 23.93
CA LYS A 298 22.76 4.66 25.12
C LYS A 298 24.11 5.35 25.22
N GLY A 299 25.08 5.05 24.33
CA GLY A 299 26.44 5.54 24.40
C GLY A 299 27.27 4.91 25.50
N GLU A 300 26.87 3.76 26.04
CA GLU A 300 27.57 3.03 27.10
C GLU A 300 28.77 2.23 26.54
N VAL A 301 28.79 1.94 25.26
CA VAL A 301 29.87 1.32 24.49
C VAL A 301 30.14 2.11 23.22
N THR A 302 31.40 2.09 22.75
CA THR A 302 31.77 2.72 21.46
C THR A 302 31.32 1.86 20.29
N LYS A 303 31.25 2.47 19.09
CA LYS A 303 30.93 1.75 17.85
C LYS A 303 31.92 0.64 17.56
N GLU A 304 33.23 0.93 17.78
CA GLU A 304 34.32 -0.03 17.56
C GLU A 304 34.20 -1.25 18.47
N ALA A 305 33.91 -1.02 19.76
CA ALA A 305 33.72 -2.12 20.73
C ALA A 305 32.49 -2.99 20.38
N TYR A 306 31.42 -2.35 19.92
CA TYR A 306 30.25 -3.06 19.44
C TYR A 306 30.55 -3.88 18.16
N ASP A 307 31.30 -3.32 17.21
CA ASP A 307 31.66 -4.00 15.97
C ASP A 307 32.55 -5.24 16.25
N GLU A 308 33.50 -5.14 17.18
CA GLU A 308 34.32 -6.31 17.59
C GLU A 308 33.46 -7.37 18.28
N PHE A 309 32.47 -6.99 19.10
CA PHE A 309 31.54 -7.94 19.68
C PHE A 309 30.72 -8.66 18.57
N ILE A 310 30.21 -7.93 17.58
CA ILE A 310 29.44 -8.51 16.46
C ILE A 310 30.31 -9.45 15.62
N LYS A 311 31.54 -9.08 15.29
CA LYS A 311 32.51 -9.97 14.61
C LYS A 311 32.70 -11.28 15.34
N ALA A 312 32.88 -11.23 16.67
CA ALA A 312 33.02 -12.44 17.47
C ALA A 312 31.81 -13.36 17.42
N GLN A 313 30.58 -12.78 17.35
CA GLN A 313 29.35 -13.57 17.18
C GLN A 313 29.28 -14.20 15.78
N ILE A 314 29.67 -13.46 14.73
CA ILE A 314 29.75 -13.97 13.36
C ILE A 314 30.76 -15.10 13.26
N ASP A 315 31.97 -14.93 13.81
CA ASP A 315 33.00 -15.98 13.82
C ASP A 315 32.52 -17.26 14.49
N ALA A 316 31.85 -17.12 15.63
CA ALA A 316 31.32 -18.28 16.37
C ALA A 316 30.26 -19.02 15.56
N VAL A 317 29.36 -18.32 14.85
CA VAL A 317 28.32 -18.97 14.06
C VAL A 317 28.85 -19.59 12.77
N ILE A 318 29.87 -18.97 12.14
CA ILE A 318 30.55 -19.55 10.98
C ILE A 318 31.25 -20.86 11.36
N LYS A 319 32.06 -20.86 12.43
CA LYS A 319 32.70 -22.06 12.95
C LYS A 319 31.70 -23.18 13.25
N LYS A 320 30.54 -22.82 13.82
CA LYS A 320 29.49 -23.78 14.11
C LYS A 320 28.90 -24.40 12.84
N GLN A 321 28.72 -23.64 11.79
CA GLN A 321 28.25 -24.14 10.49
C GLN A 321 29.28 -25.03 9.82
N GLU A 322 30.57 -24.70 9.90
CA GLU A 322 31.66 -25.55 9.44
C GLU A 322 31.69 -26.90 10.19
N GLU A 323 31.58 -26.89 11.54
CA GLU A 323 31.49 -28.08 12.36
C GLU A 323 30.32 -29.00 12.00
N ILE A 324 29.18 -28.43 11.63
CA ILE A 324 27.97 -29.13 11.19
C ILE A 324 28.17 -29.73 9.77
N GLY A 325 29.04 -29.09 8.97
CA GLY A 325 29.31 -29.50 7.58
C GLY A 325 28.32 -28.91 6.57
N LEU A 326 27.90 -27.65 6.77
CA LEU A 326 27.08 -26.93 5.75
C LEU A 326 27.94 -26.55 4.55
N ASP A 327 27.40 -26.65 3.36
CA ASP A 327 28.10 -26.34 2.10
C ASP A 327 28.18 -24.82 1.83
N VAL A 328 27.16 -24.08 2.22
CA VAL A 328 27.10 -22.61 2.06
C VAL A 328 26.85 -21.96 3.41
N LEU A 329 27.82 -21.15 3.85
CA LEU A 329 27.78 -20.52 5.16
C LEU A 329 27.09 -19.14 5.09
N VAL A 330 26.41 -18.79 6.17
CA VAL A 330 25.81 -17.47 6.37
C VAL A 330 26.38 -16.79 7.59
N HIS A 331 26.52 -15.45 7.58
CA HIS A 331 27.12 -14.76 8.71
C HIS A 331 26.17 -14.51 9.90
N GLY A 332 24.87 -14.81 9.77
CA GLY A 332 23.90 -14.76 10.87
C GLY A 332 23.20 -13.43 11.09
N GLU A 333 23.62 -12.36 10.43
CA GLU A 333 22.96 -11.02 10.42
C GLU A 333 22.80 -10.39 11.82
N PHE A 334 23.79 -10.56 12.71
CA PHE A 334 23.70 -10.10 14.09
C PHE A 334 23.77 -8.57 14.23
N GLU A 335 24.36 -7.87 13.25
CA GLU A 335 24.48 -6.41 13.19
C GLU A 335 23.13 -5.74 12.92
N ARG A 336 22.18 -6.44 12.30
CA ARG A 336 20.90 -5.86 11.88
C ARG A 336 19.70 -6.43 12.66
N ASN A 337 18.66 -5.63 12.77
CA ASN A 337 17.38 -6.00 13.36
C ASN A 337 16.34 -6.29 12.25
N ASP A 338 16.16 -5.31 11.37
CA ASP A 338 15.34 -5.39 10.16
C ASP A 338 16.20 -5.07 8.94
N MET A 339 16.01 -5.82 7.86
CA MET A 339 16.83 -5.66 6.65
C MET A 339 16.63 -4.29 6.00
N VAL A 340 15.40 -3.85 5.88
CA VAL A 340 15.07 -2.58 5.20
C VAL A 340 15.56 -1.40 6.02
N GLU A 341 15.35 -1.42 7.34
CA GLU A 341 15.85 -0.42 8.28
C GLU A 341 17.40 -0.33 8.22
N TYR A 342 18.08 -1.48 8.28
CA TYR A 342 19.53 -1.53 8.25
C TYR A 342 20.14 -0.95 6.98
N PHE A 343 19.64 -1.35 5.81
CA PHE A 343 20.15 -0.81 4.55
C PHE A 343 19.83 0.67 4.41
N GLY A 344 18.64 1.10 4.76
CA GLY A 344 18.29 2.52 4.74
C GLY A 344 19.22 3.36 5.63
N GLN A 345 19.57 2.87 6.83
CA GLN A 345 20.49 3.58 7.74
C GLN A 345 21.92 3.73 7.20
N ASN A 346 22.30 2.90 6.23
CA ASN A 346 23.64 2.92 5.62
C ASN A 346 23.66 3.55 4.21
N LEU A 347 22.53 4.06 3.74
CA LEU A 347 22.39 4.76 2.47
C LEU A 347 22.02 6.22 2.70
N ASN A 348 22.55 7.12 1.88
CA ASN A 348 22.13 8.51 1.88
C ASN A 348 20.68 8.63 1.34
N GLY A 349 20.03 9.74 1.63
CA GLY A 349 18.69 10.02 1.10
C GLY A 349 17.53 9.33 1.81
N PHE A 350 17.76 8.68 2.96
CA PHE A 350 16.72 8.08 3.77
C PHE A 350 16.41 8.87 5.03
N LEU A 351 15.13 8.97 5.38
CA LEU A 351 14.66 9.48 6.66
C LEU A 351 14.04 8.36 7.50
N PHE A 352 14.18 8.49 8.82
CA PHE A 352 13.66 7.53 9.79
C PHE A 352 12.70 8.22 10.76
N THR A 353 11.52 7.66 10.90
CA THR A 353 10.52 8.13 11.85
C THR A 353 10.73 7.52 13.23
N LYS A 354 10.13 8.12 14.24
CA LYS A 354 10.11 7.60 15.61
C LYS A 354 8.93 6.66 15.85
N ASN A 355 7.75 7.04 15.37
CA ASN A 355 6.47 6.42 15.72
C ASN A 355 5.65 5.94 14.51
N ALA A 356 6.18 6.04 13.29
CA ALA A 356 5.43 5.73 12.07
C ALA A 356 5.29 4.22 11.82
N TRP A 357 4.68 3.52 12.76
CA TRP A 357 4.37 2.11 12.64
C TRP A 357 3.20 1.88 11.71
N VAL A 358 3.32 0.89 10.83
CA VAL A 358 2.27 0.42 9.93
C VAL A 358 2.15 -1.09 10.03
N GLN A 359 0.97 -1.62 9.69
CA GLN A 359 0.76 -3.04 9.56
C GLN A 359 1.59 -3.58 8.38
N SER A 360 2.26 -4.68 8.62
CA SER A 360 3.03 -5.41 7.62
C SER A 360 2.33 -6.74 7.32
N TYR A 361 3.04 -7.86 7.47
CA TYR A 361 2.52 -9.19 7.21
C TYR A 361 1.87 -9.80 8.45
N GLY A 362 0.63 -10.25 8.32
CA GLY A 362 -0.13 -10.82 9.44
C GLY A 362 -0.36 -9.79 10.54
N THR A 363 0.04 -10.13 11.78
CA THR A 363 -0.07 -9.25 12.96
C THR A 363 1.20 -8.41 13.21
N ARG A 364 2.18 -8.48 12.34
CA ARG A 364 3.43 -7.73 12.50
C ARG A 364 3.25 -6.28 12.11
N CYS A 365 3.89 -5.40 12.86
CA CYS A 365 4.03 -3.99 12.51
C CYS A 365 5.49 -3.72 12.14
N VAL A 366 5.68 -2.82 11.18
CA VAL A 366 6.99 -2.33 10.75
C VAL A 366 7.00 -0.82 10.76
N LYS A 367 8.20 -0.26 10.79
CA LYS A 367 8.43 1.18 10.67
C LYS A 367 9.39 1.39 9.48
N PRO A 368 8.83 1.47 8.27
CA PRO A 368 9.64 1.53 7.07
C PRO A 368 10.40 2.86 6.99
N PRO A 369 11.64 2.85 6.47
CA PRO A 369 12.36 4.06 6.15
C PRO A 369 11.67 4.81 5.00
N ILE A 370 11.87 6.11 4.94
CA ILE A 370 11.32 6.99 3.91
C ILE A 370 12.42 7.32 2.92
N VAL A 371 12.19 7.04 1.64
CA VAL A 371 13.07 7.50 0.56
C VAL A 371 12.81 8.99 0.35
N TRP A 372 13.80 9.82 0.71
CA TRP A 372 13.65 11.27 0.72
C TRP A 372 14.42 11.96 -0.40
N GLY A 373 15.64 11.52 -0.67
CA GLY A 373 16.53 12.08 -1.67
C GLY A 373 17.57 11.07 -2.17
N ASP A 374 18.61 11.58 -2.79
CA ASP A 374 19.74 10.80 -3.33
C ASP A 374 20.80 10.49 -2.27
#